data_97f4ed3fae70ca3d17fc0db31a10954d
#
_entry.id   97f4ed3fae70ca3d17fc0db31a10954d
#
_cell.length_a   1.000
_cell.length_b   1.000
_cell.length_c   1.000
_cell.angle_alpha   90.00
_cell.angle_beta   90.00
_cell.angle_gamma   90.00
#
_symmetry.space_group_name_H-M   'P 1'
#
loop_
_entity.id
_entity.type
_entity.pdbx_description
1 polymer ?
#
loop_
_entity_poly.entity_id
_entity_poly.type
_entity_poly.pdbx_seq_one_letter_code
_entity_poly.pdbx_strand_id
1 'polypeptide(L)'
;MKKALALLMSLALVLAMTVGAMAAEDWVTPVQNIENWDEEVDFLIVGYGLAGAAAAVEAHDIDPNAKILVLEKMPETLAGGNSIASGQTFLVPAESAVETVKTYLYNCNLPNPIPDEYLTWLCNGFATQLPWIEYVADGVDYEAGYVGGGELKWGSMVVEFSNFEGSTFDGCSAHLRAKGATFENGGVWRCFAKAVEKRGIDVRF
;
A
#
# COMPACT_ATOMS: atom_id res chain seq x y z
N MET A 1 -56.94 -9.77 3.04
CA MET A 1 -55.96 -10.23 3.99
C MET A 1 -54.52 -10.24 3.44
N LYS A 2 -54.22 -10.94 2.33
CA LYS A 2 -52.81 -11.01 1.79
C LYS A 2 -52.18 -9.65 1.47
N LYS A 3 -52.94 -8.68 0.89
CA LYS A 3 -52.45 -7.34 0.56
C LYS A 3 -52.18 -6.49 1.79
N ALA A 4 -52.95 -6.61 2.87
CA ALA A 4 -52.71 -5.90 4.12
C ALA A 4 -51.53 -6.46 4.89
N LEU A 5 -51.30 -7.77 4.81
CA LEU A 5 -50.11 -8.41 5.43
C LEU A 5 -48.79 -8.00 4.70
N ALA A 6 -48.84 -7.93 3.37
CA ALA A 6 -47.68 -7.47 2.60
C ALA A 6 -47.33 -6.00 2.87
N LEU A 7 -48.34 -5.13 3.04
CA LEU A 7 -48.13 -3.74 3.39
C LEU A 7 -47.56 -3.58 4.80
N LEU A 8 -48.02 -4.37 5.77
CA LEU A 8 -47.48 -4.38 7.13
C LEU A 8 -46.01 -4.89 7.18
N MET A 9 -45.71 -5.94 6.41
CA MET A 9 -44.32 -6.44 6.32
C MET A 9 -43.38 -5.44 5.66
N SER A 10 -43.80 -4.74 4.59
CA SER A 10 -42.97 -3.72 3.97
C SER A 10 -42.77 -2.51 4.88
N LEU A 11 -43.79 -2.09 5.61
CA LEU A 11 -43.68 -1.00 6.58
C LEU A 11 -42.73 -1.37 7.75
N ALA A 12 -42.81 -2.61 8.25
CA ALA A 12 -41.92 -3.12 9.29
C ALA A 12 -40.46 -3.20 8.81
N LEU A 13 -40.24 -3.57 7.53
CA LEU A 13 -38.90 -3.61 6.94
C LEU A 13 -38.29 -2.20 6.80
N VAL A 14 -39.08 -1.23 6.36
CA VAL A 14 -38.66 0.17 6.26
C VAL A 14 -38.35 0.75 7.65
N LEU A 15 -39.20 0.47 8.67
CA LEU A 15 -38.93 0.89 10.05
C LEU A 15 -37.64 0.25 10.62
N ALA A 16 -37.40 -1.05 10.34
CA ALA A 16 -36.18 -1.73 10.78
C ALA A 16 -34.90 -1.15 10.16
N MET A 17 -34.97 -0.72 8.88
CA MET A 17 -33.83 -0.07 8.22
C MET A 17 -33.58 1.35 8.75
N THR A 18 -34.61 2.08 9.12
CA THR A 18 -34.45 3.44 9.68
C THR A 18 -33.91 3.41 11.11
N VAL A 19 -34.31 2.44 11.93
CA VAL A 19 -33.81 2.28 13.32
C VAL A 19 -32.32 1.84 13.27
N GLY A 20 -31.93 0.99 12.32
CA GLY A 20 -30.52 0.61 12.16
C GLY A 20 -29.61 1.78 11.70
N ALA A 21 -30.15 2.70 10.89
CA ALA A 21 -29.40 3.88 10.44
C ALA A 21 -29.24 4.96 11.53
N MET A 22 -30.17 5.05 12.48
CA MET A 22 -30.10 6.02 13.60
C MET A 22 -29.21 5.53 14.75
N ALA A 23 -28.94 4.22 14.86
CA ALA A 23 -28.07 3.68 15.91
C ALA A 23 -26.58 3.73 15.58
N ALA A 24 -26.20 4.18 14.37
CA ALA A 24 -24.81 4.19 13.91
C ALA A 24 -24.02 5.46 14.28
N GLU A 25 -24.66 6.48 14.83
CA GLU A 25 -24.00 7.78 15.09
C GLU A 25 -23.38 7.93 16.49
N ASP A 26 -23.77 7.11 17.47
CA ASP A 26 -23.38 7.32 18.88
C ASP A 26 -22.03 6.70 19.28
N TRP A 27 -21.38 5.93 18.41
CA TRP A 27 -20.10 5.27 18.75
C TRP A 27 -18.85 5.99 18.24
N VAL A 28 -19.01 7.02 17.43
CA VAL A 28 -17.89 7.85 16.95
C VAL A 28 -17.83 9.13 17.76
N THR A 29 -16.85 9.25 18.62
CA THR A 29 -16.55 10.51 19.30
C THR A 29 -15.88 11.46 18.33
N PRO A 30 -16.45 12.66 18.03
CA PRO A 30 -15.77 13.64 17.22
C PRO A 30 -14.41 14.02 17.83
N VAL A 31 -13.39 14.16 16.99
CA VAL A 31 -12.01 14.44 17.43
C VAL A 31 -11.93 15.64 18.38
N GLN A 32 -12.72 16.71 18.12
CA GLN A 32 -12.80 17.91 18.97
C GLN A 32 -13.35 17.63 20.39
N ASN A 33 -13.97 16.50 20.62
CA ASN A 33 -14.55 16.11 21.92
C ASN A 33 -13.67 15.12 22.68
N ILE A 34 -12.48 14.79 22.16
CA ILE A 34 -11.51 13.93 22.85
C ILE A 34 -10.70 14.82 23.79
N GLU A 35 -10.96 14.71 25.08
CA GLU A 35 -10.27 15.51 26.12
C GLU A 35 -8.91 14.92 26.51
N ASN A 36 -8.77 13.60 26.42
CA ASN A 36 -7.55 12.89 26.77
C ASN A 36 -7.19 11.88 25.66
N TRP A 37 -5.96 11.94 25.23
CA TRP A 37 -5.36 10.96 24.32
C TRP A 37 -4.59 9.92 25.14
N ASP A 38 -4.64 8.67 24.72
CA ASP A 38 -3.88 7.61 25.37
C ASP A 38 -2.38 7.80 25.18
N GLU A 39 -2.00 8.37 24.03
CA GLU A 39 -0.61 8.59 23.66
C GLU A 39 -0.46 9.68 22.61
N GLU A 40 0.69 10.38 22.63
CA GLU A 40 1.11 11.32 21.61
C GLU A 40 2.35 10.80 20.90
N VAL A 41 2.35 10.89 19.57
CA VAL A 41 3.44 10.47 18.70
C VAL A 41 3.66 11.50 17.59
N ASP A 42 4.87 11.54 17.02
CA ASP A 42 5.17 12.43 15.90
C ASP A 42 4.54 11.91 14.60
N PHE A 43 4.53 10.57 14.42
CA PHE A 43 3.91 9.90 13.29
C PHE A 43 3.04 8.74 13.74
N LEU A 44 1.75 8.80 13.44
CA LEU A 44 0.81 7.69 13.58
C LEU A 44 0.52 7.09 12.19
N ILE A 45 0.87 5.82 12.01
CA ILE A 45 0.64 5.07 10.78
C ILE A 45 -0.42 4.00 11.04
N VAL A 46 -1.52 4.01 10.28
CA VAL A 46 -2.62 3.05 10.44
C VAL A 46 -2.58 2.04 9.29
N GLY A 47 -2.29 0.79 9.62
CA GLY A 47 -2.11 -0.34 8.70
C GLY A 47 -0.64 -0.69 8.46
N TYR A 48 -0.30 -1.96 8.67
CA TYR A 48 1.06 -2.50 8.50
C TYR A 48 1.20 -3.34 7.23
N GLY A 49 0.64 -2.84 6.12
CA GLY A 49 0.98 -3.30 4.77
C GLY A 49 2.28 -2.65 4.28
N LEU A 50 2.65 -2.89 3.01
CA LEU A 50 3.87 -2.32 2.43
C LEU A 50 3.93 -0.80 2.54
N ALA A 51 2.83 -0.10 2.26
CA ALA A 51 2.78 1.35 2.32
C ALA A 51 3.05 1.88 3.74
N GLY A 52 2.45 1.27 4.77
CA GLY A 52 2.69 1.65 6.17
C GLY A 52 4.11 1.35 6.61
N ALA A 53 4.64 0.18 6.25
CA ALA A 53 6.03 -0.18 6.55
C ALA A 53 7.03 0.75 5.85
N ALA A 54 6.79 1.10 4.58
CA ALA A 54 7.63 2.04 3.83
C ALA A 54 7.58 3.44 4.44
N ALA A 55 6.40 3.93 4.80
CA ALA A 55 6.23 5.23 5.45
C ALA A 55 6.97 5.29 6.81
N ALA A 56 6.90 4.21 7.59
CA ALA A 56 7.60 4.11 8.87
C ALA A 56 9.13 4.14 8.72
N VAL A 57 9.65 3.38 7.73
CA VAL A 57 11.08 3.37 7.41
C VAL A 57 11.56 4.75 6.99
N GLU A 58 10.85 5.40 6.06
CA GLU A 58 11.21 6.72 5.56
C GLU A 58 11.15 7.79 6.66
N ALA A 59 10.09 7.79 7.48
CA ALA A 59 9.96 8.74 8.59
C ALA A 59 11.11 8.61 9.58
N HIS A 60 11.50 7.39 9.94
CA HIS A 60 12.63 7.14 10.81
C HIS A 60 13.97 7.56 10.17
N ASP A 61 14.16 7.30 8.88
CA ASP A 61 15.43 7.62 8.21
C ASP A 61 15.61 9.13 8.03
N ILE A 62 14.51 9.90 7.95
CA ILE A 62 14.53 11.37 7.96
C ILE A 62 14.79 11.92 9.38
N ASP A 63 14.10 11.38 10.39
CA ASP A 63 14.30 11.74 11.79
C ASP A 63 14.36 10.50 12.70
N PRO A 64 15.56 10.00 13.00
CA PRO A 64 15.74 8.82 13.88
C PRO A 64 15.26 9.01 15.32
N ASN A 65 14.95 10.24 15.74
CA ASN A 65 14.44 10.53 17.07
C ASN A 65 12.91 10.66 17.10
N ALA A 66 12.26 10.67 15.94
CA ALA A 66 10.81 10.77 15.87
C ALA A 66 10.15 9.57 16.56
N LYS A 67 9.13 9.85 17.35
CA LYS A 67 8.27 8.81 17.94
C LYS A 67 7.26 8.34 16.90
N ILE A 68 7.49 7.15 16.36
CA ILE A 68 6.68 6.56 15.30
C ILE A 68 5.89 5.39 15.87
N LEU A 69 4.58 5.38 15.65
CA LEU A 69 3.68 4.28 16.03
C LEU A 69 2.96 3.76 14.80
N VAL A 70 3.05 2.45 14.57
CA VAL A 70 2.27 1.74 13.54
C VAL A 70 1.19 0.93 14.23
N LEU A 71 -0.07 1.11 13.82
CA LEU A 71 -1.21 0.33 14.31
C LEU A 71 -1.68 -0.62 13.21
N GLU A 72 -1.78 -1.91 13.54
CA GLU A 72 -2.28 -2.95 12.63
C GLU A 72 -3.46 -3.67 13.28
N LYS A 73 -4.57 -3.81 12.54
CA LYS A 73 -5.79 -4.47 13.03
C LYS A 73 -5.71 -6.00 13.04
N MET A 74 -4.82 -6.56 12.21
CA MET A 74 -4.64 -8.01 12.13
C MET A 74 -3.62 -8.47 13.17
N PRO A 75 -3.74 -9.67 13.72
CA PRO A 75 -2.68 -10.22 14.55
C PRO A 75 -1.36 -10.31 13.77
N GLU A 76 -0.24 -10.23 14.46
CA GLU A 76 1.12 -10.22 13.88
C GLU A 76 1.34 -11.31 12.82
N THR A 77 0.82 -12.52 13.06
CA THR A 77 0.94 -13.66 12.14
C THR A 77 0.21 -13.49 10.81
N LEU A 78 -0.71 -12.52 10.72
CA LEU A 78 -1.52 -12.20 9.54
C LEU A 78 -1.26 -10.79 9.01
N ALA A 79 -0.27 -10.09 9.55
CA ALA A 79 0.11 -8.76 9.07
C ALA A 79 0.65 -8.79 7.64
N GLY A 80 0.67 -7.61 6.99
CA GLY A 80 1.15 -7.46 5.62
C GLY A 80 0.05 -7.16 4.61
N GLY A 81 -1.22 -7.39 4.97
CA GLY A 81 -2.37 -7.09 4.11
C GLY A 81 -2.23 -7.70 2.70
N ASN A 82 -2.68 -7.00 1.68
CA ASN A 82 -2.55 -7.44 0.29
C ASN A 82 -1.09 -7.54 -0.17
N SER A 83 -0.17 -6.84 0.47
CA SER A 83 1.22 -6.79 0.04
C SER A 83 1.93 -8.13 0.22
N ILE A 84 1.57 -8.92 1.25
CA ILE A 84 2.18 -10.25 1.45
C ILE A 84 1.71 -11.28 0.41
N ALA A 85 0.55 -11.06 -0.22
CA ALA A 85 -0.04 -11.95 -1.22
C ALA A 85 0.05 -11.41 -2.66
N SER A 86 0.68 -10.24 -2.85
CA SER A 86 0.82 -9.59 -4.17
C SER A 86 1.81 -10.33 -5.08
N GLY A 87 1.97 -9.86 -6.32
CA GLY A 87 2.97 -10.36 -7.27
C GLY A 87 4.44 -10.15 -6.85
N GLN A 88 4.69 -9.50 -5.72
CA GLN A 88 6.01 -9.31 -5.11
C GLN A 88 7.00 -8.55 -5.99
N THR A 89 6.51 -7.59 -6.78
CA THR A 89 7.36 -6.83 -7.70
C THR A 89 7.15 -5.33 -7.55
N PHE A 90 8.23 -4.59 -7.66
CA PHE A 90 8.22 -3.17 -7.96
C PHE A 90 8.38 -2.96 -9.45
N LEU A 91 7.52 -2.15 -10.03
CA LEU A 91 7.66 -1.67 -11.39
C LEU A 91 8.60 -0.48 -11.38
N VAL A 92 9.70 -0.60 -12.13
CA VAL A 92 10.72 0.46 -12.25
C VAL A 92 10.84 0.83 -13.72
N PRO A 93 10.09 1.83 -14.22
CA PRO A 93 10.26 2.33 -15.56
C PRO A 93 11.61 3.03 -15.71
N ALA A 94 12.19 2.99 -16.92
CA ALA A 94 13.31 3.85 -17.25
C ALA A 94 12.86 5.32 -17.18
N GLU A 95 13.77 6.24 -16.86
CA GLU A 95 13.45 7.69 -16.79
C GLU A 95 12.83 8.21 -18.10
N SER A 96 13.31 7.70 -19.25
CA SER A 96 12.75 8.03 -20.57
C SER A 96 11.32 7.53 -20.80
N ALA A 97 10.84 6.60 -19.98
CA ALA A 97 9.52 5.99 -20.09
C ALA A 97 8.45 6.64 -19.18
N VAL A 98 8.81 7.63 -18.36
CA VAL A 98 7.92 8.26 -17.39
C VAL A 98 6.61 8.76 -18.02
N GLU A 99 6.68 9.49 -19.13
CA GLU A 99 5.48 10.00 -19.83
C GLU A 99 4.63 8.87 -20.43
N THR A 100 5.25 7.79 -20.87
CA THR A 100 4.55 6.61 -21.37
C THR A 100 3.76 5.91 -20.26
N VAL A 101 4.38 5.71 -19.10
CA VAL A 101 3.73 5.14 -17.91
C VAL A 101 2.62 6.06 -17.40
N LYS A 102 2.81 7.36 -17.43
CA LYS A 102 1.80 8.36 -17.07
C LYS A 102 0.56 8.24 -17.97
N THR A 103 0.76 8.13 -19.28
CA THR A 103 -0.32 7.89 -20.25
C THR A 103 -1.07 6.59 -19.94
N TYR A 104 -0.37 5.51 -19.66
CA TYR A 104 -0.97 4.23 -19.27
C TYR A 104 -1.84 4.35 -18.02
N LEU A 105 -1.31 4.94 -16.94
CA LEU A 105 -2.05 5.10 -15.69
C LEU A 105 -3.24 6.03 -15.83
N TYR A 106 -3.14 7.08 -16.65
CA TYR A 106 -4.29 7.92 -16.98
C TYR A 106 -5.42 7.09 -17.62
N ASN A 107 -5.10 6.28 -18.63
CA ASN A 107 -6.06 5.44 -19.32
C ASN A 107 -6.69 4.36 -18.43
N CYS A 108 -5.90 3.78 -17.51
CA CYS A 108 -6.39 2.80 -16.53
C CYS A 108 -7.44 3.38 -15.57
N ASN A 109 -7.42 4.68 -15.33
CA ASN A 109 -8.29 5.34 -14.36
C ASN A 109 -9.53 6.03 -14.98
N LEU A 110 -9.76 5.88 -16.29
CA LEU A 110 -10.96 6.41 -16.91
C LEU A 110 -12.22 5.63 -16.44
N PRO A 111 -13.38 6.31 -16.26
CA PRO A 111 -13.66 7.73 -16.57
C PRO A 111 -13.29 8.73 -15.46
N ASN A 112 -12.65 8.31 -14.38
CA ASN A 112 -12.27 9.16 -13.25
C ASN A 112 -10.74 9.29 -13.19
N PRO A 113 -10.11 10.08 -14.07
CA PRO A 113 -8.66 10.16 -14.16
C PRO A 113 -8.05 10.76 -12.90
N ILE A 114 -6.89 10.26 -12.53
CA ILE A 114 -6.06 10.87 -11.50
C ILE A 114 -5.58 12.25 -12.01
N PRO A 115 -5.61 13.32 -11.20
CA PRO A 115 -5.09 14.62 -11.59
C PRO A 115 -3.64 14.54 -12.06
N ASP A 116 -3.30 15.31 -13.09
CA ASP A 116 -2.01 15.26 -13.79
C ASP A 116 -0.82 15.47 -12.86
N GLU A 117 -0.92 16.37 -11.90
CA GLU A 117 0.13 16.64 -10.91
C GLU A 117 0.48 15.40 -10.07
N TYR A 118 -0.54 14.63 -9.64
CA TYR A 118 -0.33 13.39 -8.87
C TYR A 118 0.23 12.27 -9.74
N LEU A 119 -0.23 12.14 -10.99
CA LEU A 119 0.35 11.18 -11.93
C LEU A 119 1.82 11.49 -12.22
N THR A 120 2.16 12.76 -12.40
CA THR A 120 3.53 13.20 -12.63
C THR A 120 4.42 12.86 -11.43
N TRP A 121 3.96 13.18 -10.21
CA TRP A 121 4.67 12.84 -8.99
C TRP A 121 4.86 11.31 -8.83
N LEU A 122 3.79 10.54 -9.03
CA LEU A 122 3.80 9.08 -8.91
C LEU A 122 4.75 8.42 -9.91
N CYS A 123 4.70 8.82 -11.18
CA CYS A 123 5.52 8.23 -12.23
C CYS A 123 7.00 8.57 -12.07
N ASN A 124 7.33 9.78 -11.63
CA ASN A 124 8.70 10.13 -11.26
C ASN A 124 9.18 9.29 -10.07
N GLY A 125 8.33 9.08 -9.06
CA GLY A 125 8.63 8.20 -7.93
C GLY A 125 8.93 6.77 -8.39
N PHE A 126 8.14 6.22 -9.31
CA PHE A 126 8.40 4.88 -9.87
C PHE A 126 9.76 4.78 -10.57
N ALA A 127 10.19 5.79 -11.31
CA ALA A 127 11.47 5.79 -12.00
C ALA A 127 12.66 5.92 -11.05
N THR A 128 12.48 6.58 -9.91
CA THR A 128 13.57 6.91 -8.96
C THR A 128 13.60 6.05 -7.70
N GLN A 129 12.65 5.14 -7.51
CA GLN A 129 12.52 4.36 -6.25
C GLN A 129 13.61 3.30 -6.04
N LEU A 130 14.23 2.79 -7.12
CA LEU A 130 15.10 1.62 -7.04
C LEU A 130 16.28 1.79 -6.08
N PRO A 131 17.05 2.89 -6.08
CA PRO A 131 18.16 3.06 -5.14
C PRO A 131 17.73 3.04 -3.68
N TRP A 132 16.55 3.57 -3.37
CA TRP A 132 16.01 3.52 -2.01
C TRP A 132 15.56 2.10 -1.63
N ILE A 133 14.93 1.36 -2.55
CA ILE A 133 14.56 -0.05 -2.34
C ILE A 133 15.80 -0.90 -2.06
N GLU A 134 16.86 -0.71 -2.85
CA GLU A 134 18.13 -1.42 -2.68
C GLU A 134 18.79 -1.08 -1.35
N TYR A 135 18.79 0.19 -0.94
CA TYR A 135 19.29 0.63 0.36
C TYR A 135 18.55 -0.04 1.52
N VAL A 136 17.20 -0.07 1.48
CA VAL A 136 16.40 -0.72 2.52
C VAL A 136 16.67 -2.23 2.55
N ALA A 137 16.72 -2.87 1.39
CA ALA A 137 16.96 -4.30 1.25
C ALA A 137 18.35 -4.71 1.77
N ASP A 138 19.41 -4.00 1.38
CA ASP A 138 20.78 -4.28 1.84
C ASP A 138 20.89 -4.17 3.36
N GLY A 139 20.20 -3.20 3.94
CA GLY A 139 20.14 -2.98 5.38
C GLY A 139 19.62 -4.18 6.20
N VAL A 140 18.93 -5.13 5.60
CA VAL A 140 18.27 -6.27 6.28
C VAL A 140 18.56 -7.63 5.63
N ASP A 141 19.68 -7.74 4.92
CA ASP A 141 20.13 -8.94 4.20
C ASP A 141 19.13 -9.42 3.13
N TYR A 142 18.48 -8.46 2.49
CA TYR A 142 17.68 -8.65 1.28
C TYR A 142 18.40 -8.07 0.07
N GLU A 143 17.94 -8.44 -1.10
CA GLU A 143 18.42 -7.91 -2.38
C GLU A 143 17.27 -7.71 -3.34
N ALA A 144 17.38 -6.70 -4.20
CA ALA A 144 16.54 -6.53 -5.36
C ALA A 144 17.11 -7.32 -6.54
N GLY A 145 16.24 -8.00 -7.29
CA GLY A 145 16.69 -8.75 -8.44
C GLY A 145 15.55 -9.22 -9.34
N TYR A 146 15.88 -9.99 -10.37
CA TYR A 146 14.88 -10.58 -11.25
C TYR A 146 14.14 -11.73 -10.58
N VAL A 147 12.87 -11.93 -10.91
CA VAL A 147 12.11 -13.12 -10.47
C VAL A 147 12.82 -14.40 -10.93
N GLY A 148 13.03 -15.34 -10.02
CA GLY A 148 13.82 -16.54 -10.29
C GLY A 148 15.33 -16.39 -10.04
N GLY A 149 15.76 -15.25 -9.51
CA GLY A 149 17.14 -15.00 -9.09
C GLY A 149 17.98 -14.24 -10.11
N GLY A 150 19.10 -13.70 -9.64
CA GLY A 150 20.05 -12.94 -10.43
C GLY A 150 19.73 -11.44 -10.52
N GLU A 151 20.53 -10.76 -11.35
CA GLU A 151 20.45 -9.31 -11.53
C GLU A 151 19.15 -8.85 -12.18
N LEU A 152 18.82 -7.57 -11.99
CA LEU A 152 17.67 -6.93 -12.65
C LEU A 152 17.82 -6.97 -14.16
N LYS A 153 16.73 -7.27 -14.85
CA LYS A 153 16.68 -7.31 -16.32
C LYS A 153 15.95 -6.09 -16.83
N TRP A 154 16.69 -5.18 -17.39
CA TRP A 154 16.17 -3.99 -18.06
C TRP A 154 15.79 -4.30 -19.51
N GLY A 155 14.70 -3.75 -19.98
CA GLY A 155 14.23 -3.88 -21.35
C GLY A 155 12.77 -3.51 -21.52
N SER A 156 12.24 -3.86 -22.68
CA SER A 156 10.83 -3.60 -22.97
C SER A 156 9.92 -4.45 -22.12
N MET A 157 8.99 -3.81 -21.44
CA MET A 157 7.98 -4.42 -20.57
C MET A 157 6.60 -4.20 -21.16
N VAL A 158 5.72 -5.18 -20.95
CA VAL A 158 4.29 -5.07 -21.22
C VAL A 158 3.54 -5.26 -19.92
N VAL A 159 2.69 -4.31 -19.56
CA VAL A 159 1.89 -4.37 -18.33
C VAL A 159 0.51 -4.95 -18.57
N GLU A 160 -0.24 -5.19 -17.51
CA GLU A 160 -1.45 -6.04 -17.48
C GLU A 160 -2.51 -5.65 -18.52
N PHE A 161 -2.82 -4.37 -18.65
CA PHE A 161 -3.83 -3.91 -19.62
C PHE A 161 -3.19 -3.52 -20.95
N SER A 162 -2.68 -4.49 -21.67
CA SER A 162 -1.85 -4.29 -22.87
C SER A 162 -2.58 -3.62 -24.06
N ASN A 163 -3.91 -3.48 -23.99
CA ASN A 163 -4.71 -2.76 -24.97
C ASN A 163 -4.79 -1.25 -24.72
N PHE A 164 -4.28 -0.75 -23.60
CA PHE A 164 -4.22 0.67 -23.33
C PHE A 164 -2.93 1.28 -23.89
N GLU A 165 -3.06 2.51 -24.41
CA GLU A 165 -1.89 3.30 -24.81
C GLU A 165 -0.94 3.48 -23.62
N GLY A 166 0.35 3.34 -23.89
CA GLY A 166 1.39 3.40 -22.85
C GLY A 166 1.66 2.10 -22.11
N SER A 167 0.97 0.99 -22.46
CA SER A 167 1.13 -0.32 -21.82
C SER A 167 2.47 -1.01 -22.10
N THR A 168 3.24 -0.51 -23.06
CA THR A 168 4.60 -1.02 -23.39
C THR A 168 5.61 0.09 -23.20
N PHE A 169 6.63 -0.16 -22.37
CA PHE A 169 7.68 0.81 -22.06
C PHE A 169 8.96 0.12 -21.59
N ASP A 170 10.06 0.84 -21.60
CA ASP A 170 11.34 0.33 -21.09
C ASP A 170 11.41 0.46 -19.57
N GLY A 171 11.86 -0.61 -18.92
CA GLY A 171 11.93 -0.68 -17.46
C GLY A 171 12.43 -2.02 -16.96
N CYS A 172 12.23 -2.28 -15.68
CA CYS A 172 12.46 -3.60 -15.09
C CYS A 172 11.43 -3.89 -13.99
N SER A 173 11.29 -5.17 -13.63
CA SER A 173 10.57 -5.64 -12.45
C SER A 173 11.58 -6.02 -11.37
N ALA A 174 11.55 -5.32 -10.25
CA ALA A 174 12.41 -5.60 -9.11
C ALA A 174 11.65 -6.42 -8.06
N HIS A 175 12.13 -7.62 -7.76
CA HIS A 175 11.65 -8.47 -6.68
C HIS A 175 12.60 -8.38 -5.50
N LEU A 176 12.05 -8.29 -4.29
CA LEU A 176 12.84 -8.37 -3.06
C LEU A 176 12.81 -9.81 -2.52
N ARG A 177 13.96 -10.29 -2.12
CA ARG A 177 14.17 -11.61 -1.52
C ARG A 177 15.35 -11.58 -0.56
N ALA A 178 15.41 -12.56 0.33
CA ALA A 178 16.60 -12.76 1.15
C ALA A 178 17.83 -13.00 0.24
N LYS A 179 18.99 -12.47 0.60
CA LYS A 179 20.22 -12.61 -0.18
C LYS A 179 20.52 -14.07 -0.46
N GLY A 180 20.76 -14.38 -1.74
CA GLY A 180 21.04 -15.75 -2.22
C GLY A 180 19.80 -16.61 -2.46
N ALA A 181 18.59 -16.17 -2.15
CA ALA A 181 17.37 -16.86 -2.53
C ALA A 181 17.01 -16.61 -4.00
N THR A 182 16.30 -17.54 -4.63
CA THR A 182 15.78 -17.34 -6.00
C THR A 182 14.42 -16.64 -6.00
N PHE A 183 13.63 -16.88 -4.96
CA PHE A 183 12.31 -16.28 -4.76
C PHE A 183 11.94 -16.32 -3.27
N GLU A 184 11.11 -15.38 -2.82
CA GLU A 184 10.51 -15.39 -1.49
C GLU A 184 9.05 -14.95 -1.56
N ASN A 185 8.14 -15.78 -1.04
CA ASN A 185 6.74 -15.42 -0.94
C ASN A 185 6.57 -14.31 0.12
N GLY A 186 5.91 -13.23 -0.25
CA GLY A 186 5.81 -12.06 0.62
C GLY A 186 7.11 -11.26 0.79
N GLY A 187 8.14 -11.54 -0.03
CA GLY A 187 9.49 -10.97 0.11
C GLY A 187 9.53 -9.45 0.14
N VAL A 188 8.70 -8.80 -0.67
CA VAL A 188 8.59 -7.33 -0.68
C VAL A 188 8.16 -6.80 0.70
N TRP A 189 7.06 -7.31 1.25
CA TRP A 189 6.61 -6.87 2.56
C TRP A 189 7.55 -7.30 3.69
N ARG A 190 8.06 -8.54 3.65
CA ARG A 190 8.98 -9.07 4.69
C ARG A 190 10.27 -8.27 4.79
N CYS A 191 10.80 -7.83 3.67
CA CYS A 191 11.97 -6.94 3.64
C CYS A 191 11.70 -5.64 4.42
N PHE A 192 10.59 -4.98 4.13
CA PHE A 192 10.23 -3.75 4.81
C PHE A 192 9.84 -3.97 6.29
N ALA A 193 9.19 -5.08 6.62
CA ALA A 193 8.89 -5.44 8.00
C ALA A 193 10.17 -5.63 8.83
N LYS A 194 11.18 -6.30 8.27
CA LYS A 194 12.51 -6.41 8.91
C LYS A 194 13.21 -5.05 9.02
N ALA A 195 13.01 -4.17 8.07
CA ALA A 195 13.58 -2.82 8.13
C ALA A 195 12.94 -1.98 9.24
N VAL A 196 11.64 -2.12 9.48
CA VAL A 196 10.90 -1.53 10.60
C VAL A 196 11.42 -2.08 11.93
N GLU A 197 11.51 -3.40 12.06
CA GLU A 197 12.05 -4.09 13.25
C GLU A 197 13.48 -3.62 13.57
N LYS A 198 14.35 -3.60 12.58
CA LYS A 198 15.76 -3.16 12.73
C LYS A 198 15.87 -1.73 13.26
N ARG A 199 14.94 -0.85 12.92
CA ARG A 199 14.88 0.54 13.37
C ARG A 199 14.24 0.71 14.75
N GLY A 200 13.71 -0.37 15.33
CA GLY A 200 13.05 -0.33 16.64
C GLY A 200 11.74 0.45 16.63
N ILE A 201 11.08 0.57 15.48
CA ILE A 201 9.80 1.28 15.36
C ILE A 201 8.70 0.48 16.06
N ASP A 202 7.87 1.16 16.87
CA ASP A 202 6.77 0.53 17.61
C ASP A 202 5.63 0.13 16.66
N VAL A 203 5.31 -1.17 16.66
CA VAL A 203 4.20 -1.74 15.88
C VAL A 203 3.27 -2.47 16.85
N ARG A 204 2.00 -2.10 16.84
CA ARG A 204 0.96 -2.71 17.70
C ARG A 204 -0.13 -3.37 16.84
N PHE A 205 -0.49 -4.60 17.28
CA PHE A 205 -1.43 -5.49 16.62
C PHE A 205 -2.73 -5.65 17.40
#